data_30c3e1687c6793338113f5f5cbdab933
#
_entry.id   30c3e1687c6793338113f5f5cbdab933
#
_cell.length_a   1.000
_cell.length_b   1.000
_cell.length_c   1.000
_cell.angle_alpha   90.00
_cell.angle_beta   90.00
_cell.angle_gamma   90.00
#
_symmetry.space_group_name_H-M   'P 1'
#
loop_
_entity.id
_entity.type
_entity.pdbx_description
1 polymer ?
#
loop_
_entity_poly.entity_id
_entity_poly.type
_entity_poly.pdbx_seq_one_letter_code
_entity_poly.pdbx_strand_id
1 'polypeptide(L)'
;MQYSLVHSRRTCAVVVLLALALSASRLVAQRMPVASPESVGLSSERLQRIEASVGKSIADKQIAGAVTMVVRHGKVAWLKPQGMLDREADIPMPADALFRICSMTKPITSMAVMMLYEEGRFQLEDPISKYLPEFKNPKVLVKPASGTPYTIPATREITIRACCATPPD
;
A
#
# COMPACT_ATOMS: atom_id res chain seq x y z
N MET A 1 -38.96 46.76 8.27
CA MET A 1 -37.50 46.54 8.49
C MET A 1 -37.10 45.07 8.64
N GLN A 2 -38.02 44.10 8.48
CA GLN A 2 -37.74 42.62 8.65
C GLN A 2 -37.42 41.89 7.34
N TYR A 3 -37.71 42.43 6.18
CA TYR A 3 -37.48 41.74 4.88
C TYR A 3 -36.02 41.74 4.41
N SER A 4 -35.15 42.61 4.90
CA SER A 4 -33.74 42.71 4.48
C SER A 4 -32.87 41.62 5.07
N LEU A 5 -33.15 41.13 6.29
CA LEU A 5 -32.33 40.12 6.99
C LEU A 5 -32.50 38.68 6.45
N VAL A 6 -33.67 38.38 5.88
CA VAL A 6 -33.96 37.04 5.34
C VAL A 6 -33.26 36.81 3.99
N HIS A 7 -33.13 37.83 3.16
CA HIS A 7 -32.42 37.78 1.89
C HIS A 7 -30.91 37.63 2.08
N SER A 8 -30.33 38.32 3.05
CA SER A 8 -28.89 38.23 3.39
C SER A 8 -28.48 36.84 3.86
N ARG A 9 -29.31 36.19 4.67
CA ARG A 9 -29.02 34.82 5.15
C ARG A 9 -29.12 33.76 4.03
N ARG A 10 -30.05 33.90 3.09
CA ARG A 10 -30.20 32.99 1.95
C ARG A 10 -29.06 33.14 0.95
N THR A 11 -28.62 34.38 0.67
CA THR A 11 -27.44 34.63 -0.18
C THR A 11 -26.15 34.12 0.44
N CYS A 12 -25.95 34.30 1.76
CA CYS A 12 -24.78 33.72 2.44
C CYS A 12 -24.76 32.17 2.40
N ALA A 13 -25.90 31.53 2.61
CA ALA A 13 -26.01 30.08 2.56
C ALA A 13 -25.71 29.52 1.16
N VAL A 14 -26.17 30.19 0.10
CA VAL A 14 -25.91 29.80 -1.28
C VAL A 14 -24.44 29.97 -1.65
N VAL A 15 -23.79 31.06 -1.21
CA VAL A 15 -22.36 31.31 -1.44
C VAL A 15 -21.49 30.27 -0.71
N VAL A 16 -21.85 29.92 0.53
CA VAL A 16 -21.13 28.87 1.29
C VAL A 16 -21.30 27.47 0.65
N LEU A 17 -22.50 27.15 0.17
CA LEU A 17 -22.75 25.88 -0.55
C LEU A 17 -21.99 25.82 -1.89
N LEU A 18 -21.95 26.93 -2.64
CA LEU A 18 -21.13 27.02 -3.86
C LEU A 18 -19.62 26.89 -3.56
N ALA A 19 -19.13 27.53 -2.51
CA ALA A 19 -17.72 27.43 -2.10
C ALA A 19 -17.36 26.00 -1.66
N LEU A 20 -18.25 25.31 -0.93
CA LEU A 20 -18.09 23.88 -0.58
C LEU A 20 -18.13 22.95 -1.82
N ALA A 21 -19.00 23.22 -2.79
CA ALA A 21 -19.07 22.46 -4.02
C ALA A 21 -17.82 22.65 -4.91
N LEU A 22 -17.24 23.86 -4.95
CA LEU A 22 -15.99 24.13 -5.67
C LEU A 22 -14.75 23.51 -4.97
N SER A 23 -14.77 23.34 -3.65
CA SER A 23 -13.67 22.68 -2.94
C SER A 23 -13.71 21.15 -3.05
N ALA A 24 -14.87 20.54 -3.27
CA ALA A 24 -15.01 19.10 -3.46
C ALA A 24 -14.42 18.61 -4.80
N SER A 25 -14.27 19.47 -5.80
CA SER A 25 -13.75 19.10 -7.12
C SER A 25 -12.23 18.87 -7.18
N ARG A 26 -11.49 19.08 -6.08
CA ARG A 26 -10.02 18.88 -6.05
C ARG A 26 -9.54 17.53 -5.51
N LEU A 27 -10.46 16.63 -5.15
CA LEU A 27 -10.15 15.29 -4.63
C LEU A 27 -10.09 14.21 -5.72
N VAL A 28 -9.87 14.58 -6.98
CA VAL A 28 -9.52 13.60 -8.00
C VAL A 28 -8.08 13.17 -7.73
N ALA A 29 -7.88 11.93 -7.31
CA ALA A 29 -6.55 11.35 -7.18
C ALA A 29 -5.78 11.58 -8.48
N GLN A 30 -4.75 12.44 -8.42
CA GLN A 30 -3.94 12.75 -9.59
C GLN A 30 -3.23 11.47 -10.04
N ARG A 31 -3.61 10.96 -11.20
CA ARG A 31 -2.85 9.89 -11.84
C ARG A 31 -1.43 10.40 -12.10
N MET A 32 -0.43 9.57 -11.82
CA MET A 32 0.95 9.92 -12.16
C MET A 32 1.06 10.19 -13.66
N PRO A 33 1.74 11.25 -14.08
CA PRO A 33 1.92 11.55 -15.48
C PRO A 33 2.71 10.44 -16.18
N VAL A 34 2.36 10.17 -17.43
CA VAL A 34 3.05 9.18 -18.27
C VAL A 34 4.12 9.91 -19.06
N ALA A 35 5.27 9.27 -19.28
CA ALA A 35 6.39 9.78 -20.07
C ALA A 35 6.99 8.68 -20.95
N SER A 36 7.61 9.03 -22.05
CA SER A 36 8.42 8.06 -22.81
C SER A 36 9.64 7.65 -21.99
N PRO A 37 10.08 6.40 -22.05
CA PRO A 37 11.25 5.93 -21.33
C PRO A 37 12.48 6.81 -21.56
N GLU A 38 12.75 7.21 -22.78
CA GLU A 38 13.90 8.02 -23.18
C GLU A 38 13.87 9.41 -22.53
N SER A 39 12.70 10.00 -22.37
CA SER A 39 12.55 11.34 -21.75
C SER A 39 12.90 11.35 -20.26
N VAL A 40 12.95 10.18 -19.63
CA VAL A 40 13.34 10.02 -18.24
C VAL A 40 14.66 9.24 -18.09
N GLY A 41 15.43 9.08 -19.18
CA GLY A 41 16.73 8.42 -19.18
C GLY A 41 16.67 6.90 -19.03
N LEU A 42 15.62 6.27 -19.55
CA LEU A 42 15.48 4.82 -19.66
C LEU A 42 15.53 4.42 -21.14
N SER A 43 15.83 3.17 -21.43
CA SER A 43 15.83 2.61 -22.79
C SER A 43 14.59 1.73 -22.98
N SER A 44 13.75 2.07 -23.95
CA SER A 44 12.61 1.25 -24.36
C SER A 44 13.04 -0.16 -24.74
N GLU A 45 14.13 -0.31 -25.48
CA GLU A 45 14.69 -1.61 -25.88
C GLU A 45 15.02 -2.49 -24.65
N ARG A 46 15.64 -1.89 -23.61
CA ARG A 46 15.94 -2.64 -22.37
C ARG A 46 14.69 -3.01 -21.59
N LEU A 47 13.67 -2.14 -21.57
CA LEU A 47 12.40 -2.41 -20.90
C LEU A 47 11.63 -3.56 -21.58
N GLN A 48 11.76 -3.73 -22.89
CA GLN A 48 11.19 -4.88 -23.60
C GLN A 48 11.72 -6.23 -23.10
N ARG A 49 12.92 -6.28 -22.50
CA ARG A 49 13.44 -7.50 -21.88
C ARG A 49 12.61 -7.95 -20.68
N ILE A 50 12.01 -6.98 -19.94
CA ILE A 50 11.06 -7.28 -18.84
C ILE A 50 9.84 -7.98 -19.44
N GLU A 51 9.30 -7.45 -20.53
CA GLU A 51 8.14 -8.02 -21.22
C GLU A 51 8.41 -9.46 -21.69
N ALA A 52 9.58 -9.68 -22.30
CA ALA A 52 10.00 -11.01 -22.73
C ALA A 52 10.16 -12.00 -21.56
N SER A 53 10.76 -11.55 -20.44
CA SER A 53 10.94 -12.41 -19.26
C SER A 53 9.61 -12.79 -18.61
N VAL A 54 8.69 -11.83 -18.45
CA VAL A 54 7.35 -12.10 -17.92
C VAL A 54 6.56 -12.99 -18.85
N GLY A 55 6.63 -12.74 -20.17
CA GLY A 55 5.97 -13.58 -21.19
C GLY A 55 6.45 -15.03 -21.13
N LYS A 56 7.75 -15.25 -20.88
CA LYS A 56 8.28 -16.61 -20.66
C LYS A 56 7.67 -17.27 -19.43
N SER A 57 7.61 -16.58 -18.28
CA SER A 57 7.00 -17.13 -17.06
C SER A 57 5.52 -17.48 -17.24
N ILE A 58 4.81 -16.71 -18.05
CA ILE A 58 3.40 -16.99 -18.40
C ILE A 58 3.32 -18.23 -19.31
N ALA A 59 4.16 -18.32 -20.35
CA ALA A 59 4.22 -19.44 -21.25
C ALA A 59 4.58 -20.74 -20.52
N ASP A 60 5.52 -20.69 -19.59
CA ASP A 60 5.93 -21.79 -18.72
C ASP A 60 4.88 -22.12 -17.62
N LYS A 61 3.72 -21.43 -17.61
CA LYS A 61 2.61 -21.59 -16.65
C LYS A 61 2.99 -21.33 -15.18
N GLN A 62 4.09 -20.63 -14.92
CA GLN A 62 4.52 -20.28 -13.56
C GLN A 62 3.61 -19.24 -12.94
N ILE A 63 3.08 -18.30 -13.73
CA ILE A 63 2.10 -17.28 -13.34
C ILE A 63 0.97 -17.20 -14.37
N ALA A 64 -0.21 -16.75 -13.94
CA ALA A 64 -1.35 -16.54 -14.85
C ALA A 64 -1.16 -15.28 -15.69
N GLY A 65 -0.71 -14.21 -15.07
CA GLY A 65 -0.45 -12.92 -15.69
C GLY A 65 0.24 -12.00 -14.72
N ALA A 66 0.62 -10.81 -15.21
CA ALA A 66 1.29 -9.79 -14.42
C ALA A 66 1.01 -8.40 -14.97
N VAL A 67 1.15 -7.38 -14.12
CA VAL A 67 1.27 -5.98 -14.53
C VAL A 67 2.65 -5.50 -14.11
N THR A 68 3.46 -5.09 -15.08
CA THR A 68 4.77 -4.49 -14.81
C THR A 68 4.72 -2.98 -14.96
N MET A 69 5.28 -2.27 -14.00
CA MET A 69 5.32 -0.80 -14.00
C MET A 69 6.72 -0.31 -13.61
N VAL A 70 7.24 0.66 -14.35
CA VAL A 70 8.47 1.38 -14.00
C VAL A 70 8.16 2.85 -13.89
N VAL A 71 8.48 3.42 -12.73
CA VAL A 71 8.32 4.86 -12.42
C VAL A 71 9.70 5.47 -12.25
N ARG A 72 9.92 6.63 -12.88
CA ARG A 72 11.16 7.41 -12.72
C ARG A 72 10.83 8.90 -12.74
N HIS A 73 11.44 9.67 -11.82
CA HIS A 73 11.19 11.10 -11.66
C HIS A 73 9.70 11.45 -11.51
N GLY A 74 8.94 10.63 -10.77
CA GLY A 74 7.50 10.82 -10.55
C GLY A 74 6.62 10.61 -11.78
N LYS A 75 7.15 9.96 -12.84
CA LYS A 75 6.42 9.68 -14.09
C LYS A 75 6.41 8.19 -14.38
N VAL A 76 5.29 7.68 -14.88
CA VAL A 76 5.18 6.30 -15.35
C VAL A 76 5.84 6.19 -16.71
N ALA A 77 7.00 5.56 -16.77
CA ALA A 77 7.75 5.36 -18.00
C ALA A 77 7.42 4.04 -18.71
N TRP A 78 6.87 3.09 -17.97
CA TRP A 78 6.49 1.77 -18.49
C TRP A 78 5.30 1.24 -17.71
N LEU A 79 4.30 0.74 -18.40
CA LEU A 79 3.15 0.04 -17.83
C LEU A 79 2.68 -1.01 -18.83
N LYS A 80 2.81 -2.28 -18.48
CA LYS A 80 2.44 -3.41 -19.35
C LYS A 80 1.70 -4.49 -18.58
N PRO A 81 0.40 -4.68 -18.85
CA PRO A 81 -0.31 -5.90 -18.47
C PRO A 81 0.03 -7.02 -19.46
N GLN A 82 0.18 -8.24 -18.96
CA GLN A 82 0.46 -9.44 -19.75
C GLN A 82 -0.24 -10.66 -19.16
N GLY A 83 -0.68 -11.58 -20.02
CA GLY A 83 -1.37 -12.80 -19.61
C GLY A 83 -2.79 -12.58 -19.14
N MET A 84 -3.26 -13.44 -18.25
CA MET A 84 -4.64 -13.50 -17.79
C MET A 84 -4.78 -13.08 -16.33
N LEU A 85 -5.86 -12.38 -16.00
CA LEU A 85 -6.32 -12.20 -14.62
C LEU A 85 -6.93 -13.50 -14.08
N ASP A 86 -7.71 -14.15 -14.94
CA ASP A 86 -8.35 -15.44 -14.66
C ASP A 86 -8.24 -16.32 -15.92
N ARG A 87 -7.55 -17.45 -15.80
CA ARG A 87 -7.35 -18.39 -16.91
C ARG A 87 -8.59 -19.21 -17.23
N GLU A 88 -9.32 -19.58 -16.18
CA GLU A 88 -10.51 -20.42 -16.29
C GLU A 88 -11.67 -19.67 -16.93
N ALA A 89 -11.78 -18.35 -16.63
CA ALA A 89 -12.80 -17.48 -17.21
C ALA A 89 -12.34 -16.74 -18.48
N ASP A 90 -11.12 -17.00 -18.97
CA ASP A 90 -10.49 -16.33 -20.13
C ASP A 90 -10.50 -14.80 -20.04
N ILE A 91 -10.27 -14.26 -18.82
CA ILE A 91 -10.24 -12.83 -18.57
C ILE A 91 -8.80 -12.33 -18.72
N PRO A 92 -8.50 -11.43 -19.67
CA PRO A 92 -7.17 -10.86 -19.85
C PRO A 92 -6.78 -9.97 -18.67
N MET A 93 -5.48 -9.85 -18.40
CA MET A 93 -4.94 -9.01 -17.33
C MET A 93 -5.17 -7.52 -17.63
N PRO A 94 -5.99 -6.78 -16.87
CA PRO A 94 -6.14 -5.35 -17.04
C PRO A 94 -4.99 -4.58 -16.36
N ALA A 95 -4.68 -3.37 -16.84
CA ALA A 95 -3.61 -2.53 -16.28
C ALA A 95 -3.92 -2.03 -14.86
N ASP A 96 -5.16 -1.97 -14.47
CA ASP A 96 -5.68 -1.53 -13.18
C ASP A 96 -6.18 -2.68 -12.29
N ALA A 97 -5.69 -3.90 -12.54
CA ALA A 97 -6.00 -5.06 -11.73
C ALA A 97 -5.66 -4.85 -10.25
N LEU A 98 -6.52 -5.37 -9.39
CA LEU A 98 -6.30 -5.35 -7.94
C LEU A 98 -5.49 -6.59 -7.51
N PHE A 99 -4.38 -6.34 -6.83
CA PHE A 99 -3.49 -7.38 -6.35
C PHE A 99 -3.50 -7.47 -4.81
N ARG A 100 -3.44 -8.70 -4.30
CA ARG A 100 -3.13 -8.94 -2.89
C ARG A 100 -1.63 -8.76 -2.68
N ILE A 101 -1.25 -7.70 -1.98
CA ILE A 101 0.18 -7.33 -1.81
C ILE A 101 0.88 -8.09 -0.67
N CYS A 102 0.16 -8.91 0.09
CA CYS A 102 0.70 -9.77 1.15
C CYS A 102 1.65 -9.00 2.08
N SER A 103 2.90 -9.45 2.24
CA SER A 103 3.90 -8.82 3.13
C SER A 103 4.31 -7.40 2.73
N MET A 104 4.06 -6.96 1.51
CA MET A 104 4.25 -5.55 1.11
C MET A 104 3.30 -4.59 1.84
N THR A 105 2.30 -5.11 2.55
CA THR A 105 1.47 -4.35 3.51
C THR A 105 2.30 -3.84 4.69
N LYS A 106 3.36 -4.57 5.11
CA LYS A 106 4.17 -4.20 6.29
C LYS A 106 4.76 -2.78 6.22
N PRO A 107 5.48 -2.37 5.16
CA PRO A 107 6.03 -1.02 5.08
C PRO A 107 4.94 0.06 5.11
N ILE A 108 3.76 -0.19 4.53
CA ILE A 108 2.64 0.76 4.55
C ILE A 108 2.11 0.92 5.98
N THR A 109 1.89 -0.19 6.68
CA THR A 109 1.46 -0.18 8.10
C THR A 109 2.53 0.45 8.98
N SER A 110 3.81 0.11 8.78
CA SER A 110 4.91 0.71 9.55
C SER A 110 5.01 2.22 9.33
N MET A 111 4.76 2.72 8.12
CA MET A 111 4.68 4.16 7.85
C MET A 111 3.60 4.82 8.72
N ALA A 112 2.40 4.26 8.77
CA ALA A 112 1.31 4.79 9.60
C ALA A 112 1.68 4.77 11.10
N VAL A 113 2.34 3.71 11.57
CA VAL A 113 2.86 3.61 12.94
C VAL A 113 3.91 4.70 13.20
N MET A 114 4.83 4.94 12.26
CA MET A 114 5.86 5.98 12.41
C MET A 114 5.28 7.40 12.44
N MET A 115 4.16 7.66 11.76
CA MET A 115 3.46 8.95 11.89
C MET A 115 2.98 9.19 13.33
N LEU A 116 2.44 8.17 14.00
CA LEU A 116 2.05 8.27 15.40
C LEU A 116 3.26 8.41 16.34
N TYR A 117 4.40 7.82 15.98
CA TYR A 117 5.67 8.01 16.69
C TYR A 117 6.14 9.47 16.60
N GLU A 118 6.09 10.09 15.44
CA GLU A 118 6.40 11.51 15.23
C GLU A 118 5.49 12.44 16.07
N GLU A 119 4.23 12.04 16.28
CA GLU A 119 3.31 12.74 17.19
C GLU A 119 3.60 12.51 18.69
N GLY A 120 4.61 11.70 19.02
CA GLY A 120 4.97 11.40 20.41
C GLY A 120 3.98 10.50 21.15
N ARG A 121 3.17 9.71 20.44
CA ARG A 121 2.15 8.84 21.04
C ARG A 121 2.72 7.65 21.78
N PHE A 122 3.91 7.18 21.41
CA PHE A 122 4.60 6.06 22.01
C PHE A 122 6.12 6.15 21.76
N GLN A 123 6.88 5.26 22.42
CA GLN A 123 8.29 5.04 22.14
C GLN A 123 8.46 3.70 21.40
N LEU A 124 9.47 3.61 20.52
CA LEU A 124 9.72 2.37 19.75
C LEU A 124 10.05 1.17 20.64
N GLU A 125 10.66 1.43 21.82
CA GLU A 125 10.99 0.39 22.80
C GLU A 125 9.85 0.06 23.76
N ASP A 126 8.71 0.78 23.66
CA ASP A 126 7.53 0.41 24.43
C ASP A 126 7.09 -1.02 24.09
N PRO A 127 6.75 -1.84 25.11
CA PRO A 127 6.16 -3.13 24.86
C PRO A 127 4.77 -2.97 24.26
N ILE A 128 4.46 -3.76 23.26
CA ILE A 128 3.13 -3.74 22.63
C ILE A 128 2.01 -4.04 23.63
N SER A 129 2.30 -4.80 24.69
CA SER A 129 1.39 -5.13 25.77
C SER A 129 0.88 -3.91 26.57
N LYS A 130 1.59 -2.76 26.47
CA LYS A 130 1.16 -1.48 27.05
C LYS A 130 -0.12 -0.95 26.37
N TYR A 131 -0.28 -1.26 25.10
CA TYR A 131 -1.41 -0.80 24.25
C TYR A 131 -2.41 -1.93 23.96
N LEU A 132 -1.92 -3.15 23.84
CA LEU A 132 -2.67 -4.37 23.58
C LEU A 132 -2.38 -5.41 24.68
N PRO A 133 -3.15 -5.41 25.78
CA PRO A 133 -2.88 -6.27 26.94
C PRO A 133 -2.84 -7.77 26.65
N GLU A 134 -3.44 -8.20 25.55
CA GLU A 134 -3.46 -9.60 25.08
C GLU A 134 -2.05 -10.12 24.76
N PHE A 135 -1.09 -9.23 24.51
CA PHE A 135 0.30 -9.57 24.22
C PHE A 135 1.18 -9.65 25.47
N LYS A 136 0.60 -9.59 26.69
CA LYS A 136 1.36 -9.83 27.91
C LYS A 136 1.82 -11.29 27.98
N ASN A 137 3.02 -11.49 28.52
CA ASN A 137 3.62 -12.81 28.74
C ASN A 137 3.66 -13.65 27.46
N PRO A 138 4.28 -13.15 26.36
CA PRO A 138 4.35 -13.88 25.10
C PRO A 138 5.07 -15.22 25.28
N LYS A 139 4.69 -16.21 24.48
CA LYS A 139 5.30 -17.54 24.45
C LYS A 139 5.98 -17.77 23.11
N VAL A 140 7.11 -18.45 23.14
CA VAL A 140 7.85 -18.87 21.94
C VAL A 140 7.53 -20.32 21.66
N LEU A 141 7.15 -20.62 20.40
CA LEU A 141 6.95 -21.99 19.93
C LEU A 141 8.30 -22.64 19.65
N VAL A 142 8.61 -23.71 20.34
CA VAL A 142 9.78 -24.55 20.10
C VAL A 142 9.37 -25.75 19.26
N LYS A 143 9.99 -25.91 18.11
CA LYS A 143 9.83 -27.07 17.23
C LYS A 143 11.09 -27.93 17.33
N PRO A 144 11.13 -28.98 18.16
CA PRO A 144 12.28 -29.87 18.23
C PRO A 144 12.42 -30.67 16.94
N ALA A 145 13.61 -31.15 16.63
CA ALA A 145 13.88 -31.99 15.45
C ALA A 145 13.07 -33.29 15.47
N SER A 146 12.70 -33.79 16.66
CA SER A 146 11.82 -34.91 16.89
C SER A 146 10.92 -34.65 18.08
N GLY A 147 9.65 -35.09 18.02
CA GLY A 147 8.67 -34.92 19.07
C GLY A 147 7.64 -33.84 18.79
N THR A 148 6.77 -33.59 19.79
CA THR A 148 5.66 -32.64 19.66
C THR A 148 6.15 -31.22 19.93
N PRO A 149 5.74 -30.21 19.13
CA PRO A 149 6.01 -28.81 19.42
C PRO A 149 5.46 -28.39 20.79
N TYR A 150 6.22 -27.57 21.51
CA TYR A 150 5.81 -27.03 22.81
C TYR A 150 6.11 -25.52 22.89
N THR A 151 5.58 -24.85 23.90
CA THR A 151 5.82 -23.41 24.09
C THR A 151 6.59 -23.16 25.38
N ILE A 152 7.48 -22.18 25.35
CA ILE A 152 8.18 -21.65 26.52
C ILE A 152 7.88 -20.17 26.69
N PRO A 153 7.98 -19.60 27.91
CA PRO A 153 7.89 -18.16 28.09
C PRO A 153 8.96 -17.45 27.28
N ALA A 154 8.62 -16.32 26.66
CA ALA A 154 9.58 -15.48 26.00
C ALA A 154 10.49 -14.80 27.04
N THR A 155 11.76 -14.57 26.69
CA THR A 155 12.75 -13.90 27.58
C THR A 155 12.56 -12.37 27.61
N ARG A 156 11.79 -11.81 26.68
CA ARG A 156 11.49 -10.39 26.58
C ARG A 156 10.09 -10.17 26.01
N GLU A 157 9.51 -9.02 26.29
CA GLU A 157 8.26 -8.61 25.66
C GLU A 157 8.48 -8.19 24.19
N ILE A 158 7.41 -8.22 23.42
CA ILE A 158 7.41 -7.76 22.03
C ILE A 158 7.35 -6.24 22.05
N THR A 159 8.32 -5.55 21.47
CA THR A 159 8.33 -4.09 21.34
C THR A 159 7.68 -3.65 20.03
N ILE A 160 7.24 -2.37 19.96
CA ILE A 160 6.73 -1.76 18.73
C ILE A 160 7.81 -1.81 17.63
N ARG A 161 9.08 -1.56 17.96
CA ARG A 161 10.21 -1.70 17.04
C ARG A 161 10.24 -3.10 16.40
N ALA A 162 10.05 -4.14 17.18
CA ALA A 162 10.09 -5.51 16.68
C ALA A 162 8.91 -5.80 15.71
N CYS A 163 7.75 -5.16 15.91
CA CYS A 163 6.61 -5.30 15.01
C CYS A 163 6.83 -4.58 13.66
N CYS A 164 7.57 -3.47 13.65
CA CYS A 164 7.87 -2.71 12.43
C CYS A 164 9.09 -3.23 11.67
N ALA A 165 10.01 -3.92 12.36
CA ALA A 165 11.20 -4.50 11.76
C ALA A 165 10.90 -5.89 11.18
N THR A 166 11.60 -6.25 10.10
CA THR A 166 11.69 -7.66 9.70
C THR A 166 12.65 -8.32 10.69
N PRO A 167 12.25 -9.39 11.43
CA PRO A 167 13.16 -10.07 12.32
C PRO A 167 14.38 -10.57 11.51
N PRO A 168 15.58 -10.52 12.05
CA PRO A 168 16.70 -11.25 11.46
C PRO A 168 16.35 -12.76 11.47
N ASP A 169 16.71 -13.44 10.41
CA ASP A 169 16.58 -14.91 10.27
C ASP A 169 17.33 -15.65 11.37
#